data_4e24436f977979ab642e68ee294e16c5
#
_entry.id   4e24436f977979ab642e68ee294e16c5
#
_cell.length_a   1.000
_cell.length_b   1.000
_cell.length_c   1.000
_cell.angle_alpha   90.00
_cell.angle_beta   90.00
_cell.angle_gamma   90.00
#
_symmetry.space_group_name_H-M   'P 1'
#
loop_
_entity.id
_entity.type
_entity.pdbx_description
1 polymer ?
#
loop_
_entity_poly.entity_id
_entity_poly.type
_entity_poly.pdbx_seq_one_letter_code
_entity_poly.pdbx_strand_id
1 'polypeptide(L)'
;MLKPIVILAAVLLLLAGSGARADEAAIRKGLQSKFPQAEVQSVTKLPYMGLYEVVISNEILYADENFDYIIYDGNIIETKTDRNLTSERKRKIAMIPFNDLPLDLAFKRVKGKGERKMAIFSDPDCPYCRRIEGDLAKLDNVTIYTFLFPIDSLHPQASDKAKRIWCSTDKVKAWDDYLTKGVAPSAAPTCDNPVDKLVEFGTKRGINATPTLVFANGERVPGAISAQQIEKLLSGAKAN
;
A
#
# COMPACT_ATOMS: atom_id res chain seq x y z
N MET A 1 -35.86 11.85 -61.66
CA MET A 1 -36.28 12.64 -60.46
C MET A 1 -35.99 11.79 -59.22
N LEU A 2 -34.84 11.91 -58.60
CA LEU A 2 -34.51 11.30 -57.28
C LEU A 2 -34.14 12.42 -56.32
N LYS A 3 -34.91 12.52 -55.23
CA LYS A 3 -34.69 13.50 -54.15
C LYS A 3 -33.57 13.05 -53.24
N PRO A 4 -32.73 13.95 -52.73
CA PRO A 4 -31.74 13.67 -51.70
C PRO A 4 -32.35 13.90 -50.32
N ILE A 5 -32.51 12.86 -49.53
CA ILE A 5 -32.79 12.94 -48.08
C ILE A 5 -31.92 11.88 -47.41
N VAL A 6 -30.73 12.20 -47.07
CA VAL A 6 -29.95 11.54 -45.99
C VAL A 6 -28.72 12.41 -45.71
N ILE A 7 -28.77 13.36 -44.82
CA ILE A 7 -27.62 13.92 -44.04
C ILE A 7 -28.26 14.76 -42.92
N LEU A 8 -28.69 14.20 -41.84
CA LEU A 8 -28.95 14.90 -40.57
C LEU A 8 -29.05 13.93 -39.37
N ALA A 9 -28.10 13.06 -39.20
CA ALA A 9 -28.09 12.18 -38.03
C ALA A 9 -26.69 11.95 -37.38
N ALA A 10 -25.67 12.73 -37.72
CA ALA A 10 -24.30 12.46 -37.29
C ALA A 10 -23.66 13.56 -36.42
N VAL A 11 -24.41 14.54 -35.89
CA VAL A 11 -23.82 15.65 -35.12
C VAL A 11 -24.18 15.67 -33.64
N LEU A 12 -25.01 14.76 -33.12
CA LEU A 12 -25.47 14.81 -31.71
C LEU A 12 -24.71 13.91 -30.72
N LEU A 13 -23.63 13.23 -31.09
CA LEU A 13 -22.90 12.33 -30.18
C LEU A 13 -21.55 12.85 -29.66
N LEU A 14 -21.19 14.09 -29.92
CA LEU A 14 -19.88 14.66 -29.53
C LEU A 14 -19.93 15.63 -28.34
N LEU A 15 -21.08 15.88 -27.73
CA LEU A 15 -21.21 16.89 -26.66
C LEU A 15 -21.18 16.33 -25.22
N ALA A 16 -21.23 15.03 -25.04
CA ALA A 16 -21.25 14.45 -23.69
C ALA A 16 -19.86 14.30 -23.01
N GLY A 17 -18.76 14.50 -23.75
CA GLY A 17 -17.41 14.31 -23.23
C GLY A 17 -16.70 15.59 -22.75
N SER A 18 -17.26 16.77 -23.00
CA SER A 18 -16.57 18.04 -22.79
C SER A 18 -16.70 18.55 -21.34
N GLY A 19 -17.82 18.31 -20.67
CA GLY A 19 -18.06 18.78 -19.31
C GLY A 19 -17.13 18.14 -18.29
N ALA A 20 -17.02 16.81 -18.29
CA ALA A 20 -16.21 16.08 -17.31
C ALA A 20 -14.70 16.40 -17.39
N ARG A 21 -14.20 16.78 -18.58
CA ARG A 21 -12.80 17.21 -18.75
C ARG A 21 -12.56 18.63 -18.27
N ALA A 22 -13.54 19.52 -18.40
CA ALA A 22 -13.45 20.89 -17.92
C ALA A 22 -13.43 20.91 -16.37
N ASP A 23 -14.28 20.13 -15.73
CA ASP A 23 -14.38 20.01 -14.28
C ASP A 23 -13.08 19.41 -13.69
N GLU A 24 -12.52 18.36 -14.29
CA GLU A 24 -11.25 17.78 -13.87
C GLU A 24 -10.10 18.79 -13.98
N ALA A 25 -10.06 19.58 -15.04
CA ALA A 25 -9.03 20.61 -15.24
C ALA A 25 -9.14 21.74 -14.19
N ALA A 26 -10.35 22.16 -13.84
CA ALA A 26 -10.60 23.15 -12.80
C ALA A 26 -10.11 22.63 -11.43
N ILE A 27 -10.46 21.40 -11.08
CA ILE A 27 -10.04 20.76 -9.85
C ILE A 27 -8.51 20.64 -9.78
N ARG A 28 -7.85 20.17 -10.84
CA ARG A 28 -6.38 20.05 -10.89
C ARG A 28 -5.70 21.41 -10.73
N LYS A 29 -6.22 22.45 -11.36
CA LYS A 29 -5.71 23.83 -11.25
C LYS A 29 -5.86 24.35 -9.81
N GLY A 30 -7.02 24.16 -9.19
CA GLY A 30 -7.27 24.55 -7.82
C GLY A 30 -6.35 23.83 -6.85
N LEU A 31 -6.18 22.50 -7.02
CA LEU A 31 -5.25 21.69 -6.24
C LEU A 31 -3.80 22.18 -6.36
N GLN A 32 -3.32 22.43 -7.57
CA GLN A 32 -1.96 22.92 -7.81
C GLN A 32 -1.74 24.29 -7.16
N SER A 33 -2.74 25.16 -7.16
CA SER A 33 -2.67 26.47 -6.51
C SER A 33 -2.63 26.36 -4.98
N LYS A 34 -3.46 25.47 -4.40
CA LYS A 34 -3.62 25.34 -2.96
C LYS A 34 -2.58 24.42 -2.32
N PHE A 35 -2.15 23.38 -3.04
CA PHE A 35 -1.22 22.35 -2.60
C PHE A 35 -0.11 22.12 -3.65
N PRO A 36 0.79 23.09 -3.87
CA PRO A 36 1.75 23.06 -4.98
C PRO A 36 2.74 21.88 -4.94
N GLN A 37 2.94 21.29 -3.75
CA GLN A 37 3.83 20.12 -3.56
C GLN A 37 3.08 18.77 -3.63
N ALA A 38 1.74 18.79 -3.79
CA ALA A 38 0.95 17.57 -3.78
C ALA A 38 0.98 16.87 -5.14
N GLU A 39 1.28 15.58 -5.13
CA GLU A 39 1.21 14.74 -6.33
C GLU A 39 -0.23 14.27 -6.53
N VAL A 40 -0.92 14.84 -7.52
CA VAL A 40 -2.29 14.46 -7.88
C VAL A 40 -2.28 13.21 -8.75
N GLN A 41 -2.62 12.07 -8.17
CA GLN A 41 -2.61 10.77 -8.83
C GLN A 41 -3.85 10.56 -9.70
N SER A 42 -5.04 10.94 -9.20
CA SER A 42 -6.28 10.87 -9.98
C SER A 42 -7.32 11.88 -9.53
N VAL A 43 -8.21 12.27 -10.48
CA VAL A 43 -9.44 13.01 -10.23
C VAL A 43 -10.53 12.25 -10.94
N THR A 44 -11.57 11.80 -10.22
CA THR A 44 -12.62 10.93 -10.78
C THR A 44 -13.98 11.37 -10.28
N LYS A 45 -14.91 11.66 -11.21
CA LYS A 45 -16.29 12.00 -10.87
C LYS A 45 -16.99 10.80 -10.24
N LEU A 46 -17.60 11.00 -9.07
CA LEU A 46 -18.39 9.96 -8.42
C LEU A 46 -19.79 9.90 -9.07
N PRO A 47 -20.40 8.71 -9.15
CA PRO A 47 -21.73 8.55 -9.72
C PRO A 47 -22.86 9.06 -8.80
N TYR A 48 -22.51 9.63 -7.67
CA TYR A 48 -23.43 10.14 -6.64
C TYR A 48 -22.90 11.44 -6.04
N MET A 49 -23.78 12.23 -5.43
CA MET A 49 -23.53 13.48 -4.68
C MET A 49 -22.88 14.61 -5.49
N GLY A 50 -22.65 14.46 -6.81
CA GLY A 50 -21.98 15.49 -7.62
C GLY A 50 -20.52 15.76 -7.25
N LEU A 51 -19.90 14.87 -6.48
CA LEU A 51 -18.53 15.03 -6.00
C LEU A 51 -17.52 14.36 -6.93
N TYR A 52 -16.29 14.84 -6.83
CA TYR A 52 -15.10 14.24 -7.42
C TYR A 52 -14.24 13.62 -6.31
N GLU A 53 -13.84 12.36 -6.49
CA GLU A 53 -12.77 11.73 -5.72
C GLU A 53 -11.44 12.22 -6.26
N VAL A 54 -10.61 12.76 -5.39
CA VAL A 54 -9.24 13.18 -5.70
C VAL A 54 -8.28 12.37 -4.87
N VAL A 55 -7.33 11.69 -5.53
CA VAL A 55 -6.25 10.96 -4.87
C VAL A 55 -4.97 11.80 -4.94
N ILE A 56 -4.44 12.16 -3.78
CA ILE A 56 -3.21 12.94 -3.61
C ILE A 56 -2.28 12.19 -2.66
N SER A 57 -1.07 11.84 -3.10
CA SER A 57 -0.07 11.17 -2.25
C SER A 57 -0.64 9.96 -1.48
N ASN A 58 -1.50 9.16 -2.14
CA ASN A 58 -2.25 8.03 -1.60
C ASN A 58 -3.35 8.36 -0.57
N GLU A 59 -3.67 9.63 -0.36
CA GLU A 59 -4.82 10.07 0.44
C GLU A 59 -6.00 10.43 -0.46
N ILE A 60 -7.21 10.33 0.09
CA ILE A 60 -8.44 10.69 -0.61
C ILE A 60 -9.01 11.97 -0.01
N LEU A 61 -9.33 12.91 -0.88
CA LEU A 61 -10.25 14.00 -0.58
C LEU A 61 -11.38 14.01 -1.62
N TYR A 62 -12.48 14.66 -1.30
CA TYR A 62 -13.58 14.89 -2.22
C TYR A 62 -13.70 16.38 -2.49
N ALA A 63 -14.05 16.76 -3.72
CA ALA A 63 -14.23 18.13 -4.13
C ALA A 63 -15.52 18.29 -4.94
N ASP A 64 -16.07 19.48 -4.96
CA ASP A 64 -17.10 19.86 -5.92
C ASP A 64 -16.47 20.16 -7.29
N GLU A 65 -17.30 20.33 -8.31
CA GLU A 65 -16.87 20.51 -9.71
C GLU A 65 -16.04 21.76 -9.96
N ASN A 66 -16.23 22.82 -9.17
CA ASN A 66 -15.52 24.09 -9.30
C ASN A 66 -14.29 24.18 -8.40
N PHE A 67 -14.08 23.20 -7.50
CA PHE A 67 -13.07 23.23 -6.44
C PHE A 67 -13.26 24.39 -5.45
N ASP A 68 -14.53 24.77 -5.20
CA ASP A 68 -14.87 25.77 -4.18
C ASP A 68 -14.86 25.16 -2.77
N TYR A 69 -15.20 23.86 -2.66
CA TYR A 69 -15.26 23.11 -1.40
C TYR A 69 -14.53 21.79 -1.51
N ILE A 70 -13.88 21.41 -0.41
CA ILE A 70 -13.26 20.10 -0.25
C ILE A 70 -13.75 19.43 1.05
N ILE A 71 -13.91 18.11 1.01
CA ILE A 71 -14.07 17.27 2.20
C ILE A 71 -12.74 16.55 2.40
N TYR A 72 -12.03 16.94 3.45
CA TYR A 72 -10.78 16.32 3.85
C TYR A 72 -11.01 15.36 5.01
N ASP A 73 -10.43 14.17 4.95
CA ASP A 73 -10.57 13.09 5.93
C ASP A 73 -12.04 12.67 6.21
N GLY A 74 -12.91 12.84 5.21
CA GLY A 74 -14.31 12.42 5.27
C GLY A 74 -14.51 10.96 4.81
N ASN A 75 -15.64 10.37 5.24
CA ASN A 75 -16.05 9.04 4.81
C ASN A 75 -17.40 9.07 4.10
N ILE A 76 -17.48 8.41 2.95
CA ILE A 76 -18.75 8.13 2.27
C ILE A 76 -19.22 6.75 2.70
N ILE A 77 -20.38 6.71 3.35
CA ILE A 77 -21.03 5.48 3.80
C ILE A 77 -22.27 5.24 2.93
N GLU A 78 -22.33 4.08 2.31
CA GLU A 78 -23.53 3.63 1.61
C GLU A 78 -24.55 3.11 2.62
N THR A 79 -25.57 3.92 2.92
CA THR A 79 -26.52 3.66 4.02
C THR A 79 -27.39 2.42 3.84
N LYS A 80 -27.53 1.90 2.60
CA LYS A 80 -28.29 0.66 2.32
C LYS A 80 -27.55 -0.61 2.74
N THR A 81 -26.22 -0.57 2.74
CA THR A 81 -25.36 -1.74 2.95
C THR A 81 -24.37 -1.54 4.09
N ASP A 82 -24.36 -0.35 4.73
CA ASP A 82 -23.39 0.08 5.74
C ASP A 82 -21.93 0.00 5.27
N ARG A 83 -21.68 0.00 3.96
CA ARG A 83 -20.34 -0.06 3.41
C ARG A 83 -19.67 1.31 3.49
N ASN A 84 -18.44 1.33 4.00
CA ASN A 84 -17.58 2.50 3.94
C ASN A 84 -16.80 2.51 2.62
N LEU A 85 -17.34 3.22 1.61
CA LEU A 85 -16.79 3.29 0.26
C LEU A 85 -15.40 3.95 0.25
N THR A 86 -15.20 4.97 1.10
CA THR A 86 -13.88 5.61 1.25
C THR A 86 -12.83 4.64 1.77
N SER A 87 -13.16 3.86 2.81
CA SER A 87 -12.23 2.87 3.36
C SER A 87 -11.93 1.75 2.36
N GLU A 88 -12.91 1.30 1.59
CA GLU A 88 -12.71 0.32 0.51
C GLU A 88 -11.79 0.89 -0.57
N ARG A 89 -11.96 2.16 -0.92
CA ARG A 89 -11.14 2.81 -1.92
C ARG A 89 -9.72 3.05 -1.43
N LYS A 90 -9.54 3.52 -0.17
CA LYS A 90 -8.22 3.65 0.48
C LYS A 90 -7.48 2.30 0.47
N ARG A 91 -8.15 1.19 0.78
CA ARG A 91 -7.56 -0.15 0.68
C ARG A 91 -7.09 -0.49 -0.73
N LYS A 92 -7.90 -0.20 -1.76
CA LYS A 92 -7.53 -0.43 -3.17
C LYS A 92 -6.33 0.40 -3.62
N ILE A 93 -6.28 1.68 -3.26
CA ILE A 93 -5.14 2.57 -3.56
C ILE A 93 -3.87 2.08 -2.86
N ALA A 94 -4.02 1.59 -1.63
CA ALA A 94 -2.91 1.11 -0.82
C ALA A 94 -2.37 -0.26 -1.27
N MET A 95 -3.04 -0.98 -2.17
CA MET A 95 -2.58 -2.29 -2.63
C MET A 95 -1.21 -2.21 -3.29
N ILE A 96 -0.39 -3.20 -3.01
CA ILE A 96 0.90 -3.42 -3.66
C ILE A 96 0.82 -4.79 -4.36
N PRO A 97 0.78 -4.85 -5.70
CA PRO A 97 0.79 -6.12 -6.40
C PRO A 97 1.96 -6.98 -5.92
N PHE A 98 1.69 -8.22 -5.52
CA PHE A 98 2.71 -9.08 -4.92
C PHE A 98 3.90 -9.34 -5.85
N ASN A 99 3.63 -9.37 -7.15
CA ASN A 99 4.66 -9.54 -8.19
C ASN A 99 5.56 -8.29 -8.38
N ASP A 100 5.15 -7.13 -7.87
CA ASP A 100 5.96 -5.91 -7.88
C ASP A 100 6.95 -5.84 -6.71
N LEU A 101 6.83 -6.76 -5.73
CA LEU A 101 7.73 -6.81 -4.60
C LEU A 101 9.11 -7.33 -5.02
N PRO A 102 10.21 -6.71 -4.58
CA PRO A 102 11.57 -7.16 -4.88
C PRO A 102 11.96 -8.36 -4.01
N LEU A 103 11.33 -9.52 -4.28
CA LEU A 103 11.43 -10.72 -3.43
C LEU A 103 12.85 -11.26 -3.28
N ASP A 104 13.75 -10.96 -4.20
CA ASP A 104 15.19 -11.25 -4.18
C ASP A 104 15.93 -10.46 -3.08
N LEU A 105 15.38 -9.33 -2.65
CA LEU A 105 15.91 -8.48 -1.59
C LEU A 105 15.35 -8.84 -0.19
N ALA A 106 14.51 -9.87 -0.09
CA ALA A 106 13.97 -10.38 1.17
C ALA A 106 14.72 -11.62 1.64
N PHE A 107 14.79 -11.85 2.94
CA PHE A 107 14.99 -13.21 3.40
C PHE A 107 13.63 -13.89 3.62
N LYS A 108 13.59 -15.20 3.38
CA LYS A 108 12.33 -15.94 3.44
C LYS A 108 12.35 -17.02 4.52
N ARG A 109 11.21 -17.17 5.16
CA ARG A 109 10.93 -18.26 6.11
C ARG A 109 9.81 -19.12 5.53
N VAL A 110 10.04 -20.42 5.41
CA VAL A 110 9.04 -21.37 4.88
C VAL A 110 8.53 -22.23 6.03
N LYS A 111 7.22 -22.32 6.16
CA LYS A 111 6.52 -23.13 7.14
C LYS A 111 5.64 -24.15 6.43
N GLY A 112 5.70 -25.40 6.86
CA GLY A 112 5.00 -26.49 6.20
C GLY A 112 5.39 -26.59 4.73
N LYS A 113 4.40 -26.69 3.83
CA LYS A 113 4.63 -26.75 2.36
C LYS A 113 4.95 -25.39 1.75
N GLY A 114 4.68 -24.28 2.45
CA GLY A 114 4.97 -22.92 1.96
C GLY A 114 4.13 -22.45 0.78
N GLU A 115 2.95 -23.04 0.56
CA GLU A 115 2.12 -22.80 -0.63
C GLU A 115 1.52 -21.39 -0.64
N ARG A 116 1.11 -20.90 0.52
CA ARG A 116 0.58 -19.54 0.67
C ARG A 116 1.73 -18.55 0.80
N LYS A 117 1.56 -17.33 0.34
CA LYS A 117 2.64 -16.34 0.33
C LYS A 117 2.18 -15.05 1.00
N MET A 118 3.07 -14.47 1.77
CA MET A 118 2.95 -13.10 2.28
C MET A 118 4.32 -12.45 2.39
N ALA A 119 4.33 -11.14 2.40
CA ALA A 119 5.51 -10.33 2.69
C ALA A 119 5.25 -9.48 3.93
N ILE A 120 6.33 -9.12 4.64
CA ILE A 120 6.28 -8.23 5.80
C ILE A 120 7.45 -7.25 5.73
N PHE A 121 7.15 -5.96 5.79
CA PHE A 121 8.13 -4.89 6.00
C PHE A 121 8.27 -4.71 7.51
N SER A 122 9.47 -4.92 8.02
CA SER A 122 9.69 -5.05 9.45
C SER A 122 10.97 -4.35 9.89
N ASP A 123 10.85 -3.64 11.01
CA ASP A 123 11.94 -2.90 11.65
C ASP A 123 12.45 -3.69 12.85
N PRO A 124 13.76 -3.93 12.97
CA PRO A 124 14.32 -4.74 14.06
C PRO A 124 14.06 -4.15 15.45
N ASP A 125 13.95 -2.84 15.59
CA ASP A 125 13.74 -2.18 16.88
C ASP A 125 12.26 -1.87 17.19
N CYS A 126 11.35 -2.13 16.24
CA CYS A 126 9.95 -1.86 16.43
C CYS A 126 9.31 -2.87 17.41
N PRO A 127 8.67 -2.42 18.51
CA PRO A 127 8.03 -3.31 19.48
C PRO A 127 6.84 -4.09 18.88
N TYR A 128 6.15 -3.51 17.91
CA TYR A 128 5.05 -4.18 17.21
C TYR A 128 5.57 -5.27 16.25
N CYS A 129 6.76 -5.07 15.65
CA CYS A 129 7.44 -6.10 14.85
C CYS A 129 7.85 -7.28 15.72
N ARG A 130 8.35 -7.00 16.91
CA ARG A 130 8.66 -8.05 17.91
C ARG A 130 7.41 -8.83 18.31
N ARG A 131 6.31 -8.12 18.58
CA ARG A 131 5.05 -8.76 19.00
C ARG A 131 4.48 -9.67 17.93
N ILE A 132 4.47 -9.27 16.66
CA ILE A 132 3.86 -10.05 15.58
C ILE A 132 4.62 -11.37 15.32
N GLU A 133 5.91 -11.47 15.66
CA GLU A 133 6.66 -12.71 15.49
C GLU A 133 6.03 -13.90 16.25
N GLY A 134 5.44 -13.64 17.42
CA GLY A 134 4.67 -14.65 18.17
C GLY A 134 3.40 -15.12 17.43
N ASP A 135 2.77 -14.27 16.64
CA ASP A 135 1.62 -14.62 15.81
C ASP A 135 2.06 -15.29 14.51
N LEU A 136 3.13 -14.81 13.87
CA LEU A 136 3.72 -15.45 12.70
C LEU A 136 4.24 -16.87 13.02
N ALA A 137 4.68 -17.10 14.26
CA ALA A 137 5.13 -18.43 14.70
C ALA A 137 4.02 -19.50 14.66
N LYS A 138 2.76 -19.10 14.84
CA LYS A 138 1.58 -19.99 14.84
C LYS A 138 1.07 -20.38 13.47
N LEU A 139 1.52 -19.68 12.41
CA LEU A 139 1.08 -19.95 11.04
C LEU A 139 1.70 -21.26 10.52
N ASP A 140 1.00 -21.91 9.58
CA ASP A 140 1.48 -23.09 8.85
C ASP A 140 1.26 -22.91 7.35
N ASN A 141 1.88 -23.76 6.53
CA ASN A 141 1.76 -23.78 5.07
C ASN A 141 1.88 -22.37 4.42
N VAL A 142 2.91 -21.62 4.82
CA VAL A 142 3.15 -20.25 4.34
C VAL A 142 4.63 -19.98 4.10
N THR A 143 4.92 -19.25 3.02
CA THR A 143 6.21 -18.61 2.76
C THR A 143 6.10 -17.12 3.15
N ILE A 144 6.91 -16.68 4.10
CA ILE A 144 6.97 -15.30 4.59
C ILE A 144 8.25 -14.66 4.05
N TYR A 145 8.11 -13.61 3.25
CA TYR A 145 9.20 -12.77 2.76
C TYR A 145 9.36 -11.58 3.69
N THR A 146 10.48 -11.49 4.40
CA THR A 146 10.76 -10.40 5.33
C THR A 146 11.68 -9.39 4.68
N PHE A 147 11.19 -8.17 4.53
CA PHE A 147 11.92 -6.98 4.09
C PHE A 147 12.38 -6.20 5.31
N LEU A 148 13.67 -6.00 5.43
CA LEU A 148 14.24 -5.14 6.48
C LEU A 148 13.92 -3.68 6.16
N PHE A 149 13.06 -3.08 6.96
CA PHE A 149 12.54 -1.73 6.75
C PHE A 149 12.67 -0.90 8.04
N PRO A 150 13.89 -0.48 8.38
CA PRO A 150 14.14 0.38 9.54
C PRO A 150 13.53 1.76 9.35
N ILE A 151 12.97 2.33 10.42
CA ILE A 151 12.46 3.70 10.48
C ILE A 151 13.32 4.48 11.46
N ASP A 152 14.47 4.99 11.00
CA ASP A 152 15.49 5.61 11.84
C ASP A 152 14.99 6.86 12.59
N SER A 153 13.97 7.54 12.08
CA SER A 153 13.33 8.65 12.79
C SER A 153 12.62 8.22 14.08
N LEU A 154 12.22 6.94 14.18
CA LEU A 154 11.60 6.33 15.36
C LEU A 154 12.61 5.50 16.16
N HIS A 155 13.53 4.83 15.45
CA HIS A 155 14.49 3.89 16.00
C HIS A 155 15.88 4.16 15.45
N PRO A 156 16.67 5.09 16.02
CA PRO A 156 17.93 5.61 15.45
C PRO A 156 19.02 4.57 15.14
N GLN A 157 18.94 3.36 15.73
CA GLN A 157 19.91 2.28 15.50
C GLN A 157 19.38 1.17 14.60
N ALA A 158 18.15 1.29 14.10
CA ALA A 158 17.47 0.22 13.38
C ALA A 158 18.17 -0.12 12.06
N SER A 159 18.66 0.87 11.32
CA SER A 159 19.40 0.65 10.07
C SER A 159 20.71 -0.12 10.29
N ASP A 160 21.49 0.19 11.31
CA ASP A 160 22.73 -0.55 11.62
C ASP A 160 22.41 -2.01 11.96
N LYS A 161 21.40 -2.25 12.80
CA LYS A 161 20.96 -3.59 13.16
C LYS A 161 20.40 -4.36 11.98
N ALA A 162 19.59 -3.74 11.14
CA ALA A 162 19.08 -4.34 9.91
C ALA A 162 20.22 -4.79 8.99
N LYS A 163 21.22 -3.94 8.77
CA LYS A 163 22.41 -4.27 7.97
C LYS A 163 23.21 -5.41 8.60
N ARG A 164 23.40 -5.46 9.92
CA ARG A 164 24.05 -6.56 10.62
C ARG A 164 23.29 -7.88 10.48
N ILE A 165 21.96 -7.85 10.61
CA ILE A 165 21.11 -9.01 10.40
C ILE A 165 21.27 -9.53 8.95
N TRP A 166 21.22 -8.65 7.97
CA TRP A 166 21.41 -9.02 6.58
C TRP A 166 22.79 -9.61 6.30
N CYS A 167 23.83 -9.05 6.90
CA CYS A 167 25.22 -9.51 6.73
C CYS A 167 25.56 -10.78 7.54
N SER A 168 24.65 -11.26 8.38
CA SER A 168 24.83 -12.52 9.09
C SER A 168 24.78 -13.71 8.13
N THR A 169 25.58 -14.74 8.38
CA THR A 169 25.62 -15.98 7.59
C THR A 169 24.23 -16.62 7.51
N ASP A 170 23.50 -16.64 8.62
CA ASP A 170 22.10 -17.06 8.69
C ASP A 170 21.23 -15.86 9.12
N LYS A 171 20.64 -15.21 8.12
CA LYS A 171 19.81 -14.00 8.30
C LYS A 171 18.54 -14.30 9.11
N VAL A 172 17.93 -15.46 8.86
CA VAL A 172 16.70 -15.90 9.54
C VAL A 172 17.00 -16.10 11.01
N LYS A 173 18.07 -16.83 11.33
CA LYS A 173 18.48 -17.05 12.72
C LYS A 173 18.83 -15.74 13.42
N ALA A 174 19.57 -14.85 12.77
CA ALA A 174 19.95 -13.56 13.35
C ALA A 174 18.72 -12.68 13.63
N TRP A 175 17.73 -12.67 12.73
CA TRP A 175 16.45 -12.01 12.92
C TRP A 175 15.68 -12.61 14.11
N ASP A 176 15.48 -13.92 14.11
CA ASP A 176 14.71 -14.61 15.14
C ASP A 176 15.36 -14.44 16.52
N ASP A 177 16.69 -14.61 16.63
CA ASP A 177 17.42 -14.41 17.89
C ASP A 177 17.29 -12.99 18.42
N TYR A 178 17.34 -11.98 17.52
CA TYR A 178 17.19 -10.59 17.94
C TYR A 178 15.75 -10.27 18.37
N LEU A 179 14.76 -10.60 17.56
CA LEU A 179 13.36 -10.24 17.83
C LEU A 179 12.76 -11.03 19.00
N THR A 180 13.15 -12.32 19.16
CA THR A 180 12.50 -13.19 20.15
C THR A 180 13.33 -13.36 21.44
N LYS A 181 14.67 -13.25 21.36
CA LYS A 181 15.58 -13.50 22.49
C LYS A 181 16.39 -12.26 22.91
N GLY A 182 16.32 -11.18 22.14
CA GLY A 182 17.10 -9.97 22.40
C GLY A 182 18.61 -10.10 22.15
N VAL A 183 19.05 -11.16 21.44
CA VAL A 183 20.47 -11.37 21.11
C VAL A 183 20.86 -10.45 19.98
N ALA A 184 21.75 -9.48 20.25
CA ALA A 184 22.17 -8.51 19.24
C ALA A 184 22.93 -9.18 18.08
N PRO A 185 22.69 -8.76 16.82
CA PRO A 185 23.40 -9.29 15.66
C PRO A 185 24.87 -8.85 15.70
N SER A 186 25.79 -9.82 15.59
CA SER A 186 27.24 -9.61 15.75
C SER A 186 27.99 -9.36 14.43
N ALA A 187 27.39 -9.63 13.27
CA ALA A 187 28.03 -9.42 11.99
C ALA A 187 28.34 -7.93 11.74
N ALA A 188 29.43 -7.65 11.02
CA ALA A 188 29.74 -6.27 10.58
C ALA A 188 28.71 -5.82 9.53
N PRO A 189 28.22 -4.55 9.56
CA PRO A 189 27.20 -4.06 8.66
C PRO A 189 27.74 -3.63 7.27
N THR A 190 28.90 -4.15 6.87
CA THR A 190 29.68 -3.66 5.73
C THR A 190 29.57 -4.52 4.47
N CYS A 191 28.79 -5.62 4.49
CA CYS A 191 28.53 -6.39 3.30
C CYS A 191 27.60 -5.64 2.32
N ASP A 192 27.55 -6.06 1.07
CA ASP A 192 26.49 -5.60 0.15
C ASP A 192 25.12 -6.00 0.69
N ASN A 193 24.26 -4.99 0.93
CA ASN A 193 22.96 -5.21 1.55
C ASN A 193 21.87 -4.33 0.91
N PRO A 194 20.61 -4.78 0.93
CA PRO A 194 19.52 -4.08 0.26
C PRO A 194 18.77 -3.08 1.15
N VAL A 195 19.20 -2.85 2.39
CA VAL A 195 18.38 -2.12 3.39
C VAL A 195 17.96 -0.74 2.88
N ASP A 196 18.90 0.04 2.36
CA ASP A 196 18.60 1.40 1.88
C ASP A 196 17.66 1.37 0.65
N LYS A 197 17.83 0.38 -0.26
CA LYS A 197 16.94 0.16 -1.42
C LYS A 197 15.52 -0.24 -0.97
N LEU A 198 15.41 -1.04 0.09
CA LEU A 198 14.13 -1.47 0.64
C LEU A 198 13.39 -0.31 1.31
N VAL A 199 14.11 0.55 2.03
CA VAL A 199 13.54 1.78 2.61
C VAL A 199 13.03 2.70 1.49
N GLU A 200 13.82 2.93 0.46
CA GLU A 200 13.39 3.72 -0.70
C GLU A 200 12.15 3.11 -1.39
N PHE A 201 12.17 1.80 -1.65
CA PHE A 201 11.04 1.10 -2.28
C PHE A 201 9.76 1.23 -1.45
N GLY A 202 9.83 0.94 -0.15
CA GLY A 202 8.66 0.98 0.73
C GLY A 202 8.11 2.40 0.88
N THR A 203 8.99 3.40 1.04
CA THR A 203 8.60 4.80 1.14
C THR A 203 7.89 5.28 -0.13
N LYS A 204 8.40 4.97 -1.32
CA LYS A 204 7.74 5.28 -2.60
C LYS A 204 6.36 4.62 -2.75
N ARG A 205 6.14 3.48 -2.09
CA ARG A 205 4.84 2.78 -2.05
C ARG A 205 3.96 3.23 -0.88
N GLY A 206 4.35 4.27 -0.14
CA GLY A 206 3.60 4.81 1.00
C GLY A 206 3.60 3.90 2.22
N ILE A 207 4.61 3.05 2.39
CA ILE A 207 4.85 2.31 3.64
C ILE A 207 5.54 3.27 4.60
N ASN A 208 4.84 3.64 5.68
CA ASN A 208 5.30 4.60 6.68
C ASN A 208 5.21 4.06 8.12
N ALA A 209 4.87 2.79 8.26
CA ALA A 209 4.74 2.12 9.56
C ALA A 209 5.17 0.65 9.48
N THR A 210 5.68 0.12 10.59
CA THR A 210 6.05 -1.30 10.73
C THR A 210 5.35 -1.94 11.94
N PRO A 211 5.03 -3.23 11.83
CA PRO A 211 5.11 -4.05 10.62
C PRO A 211 4.06 -3.62 9.60
N THR A 212 4.35 -3.79 8.31
CA THR A 212 3.34 -3.72 7.24
C THR A 212 3.34 -5.03 6.47
N LEU A 213 2.19 -5.69 6.41
CA LEU A 213 2.00 -6.98 5.73
C LEU A 213 1.46 -6.75 4.33
N VAL A 214 1.90 -7.57 3.37
CA VAL A 214 1.38 -7.61 2.01
C VAL A 214 1.06 -9.06 1.66
N PHE A 215 -0.19 -9.32 1.25
CA PHE A 215 -0.67 -10.66 0.90
C PHE A 215 -0.59 -10.92 -0.61
N ALA A 216 -0.72 -12.19 -1.00
CA ALA A 216 -0.57 -12.60 -2.40
C ALA A 216 -1.55 -11.90 -3.38
N ASN A 217 -2.72 -11.48 -2.91
CA ASN A 217 -3.69 -10.68 -3.66
C ASN A 217 -3.34 -9.18 -3.74
N GLY A 218 -2.20 -8.76 -3.17
CA GLY A 218 -1.78 -7.36 -3.10
C GLY A 218 -2.35 -6.57 -1.93
N GLU A 219 -3.23 -7.16 -1.11
CA GLU A 219 -3.79 -6.47 0.05
C GLU A 219 -2.70 -6.09 1.05
N ARG A 220 -2.66 -4.81 1.43
CA ARG A 220 -1.72 -4.26 2.39
C ARG A 220 -2.40 -3.99 3.72
N VAL A 221 -1.80 -4.48 4.79
CA VAL A 221 -2.29 -4.29 6.16
C VAL A 221 -1.16 -3.72 7.03
N PRO A 222 -1.25 -2.44 7.43
CA PRO A 222 -0.30 -1.85 8.36
C PRO A 222 -0.60 -2.29 9.79
N GLY A 223 0.46 -2.42 10.59
CA GLY A 223 0.39 -2.77 12.00
C GLY A 223 0.39 -4.28 12.28
N ALA A 224 0.58 -4.60 13.55
CA ALA A 224 0.57 -5.99 14.01
C ALA A 224 -0.86 -6.48 14.22
N ILE A 225 -1.22 -7.56 13.56
CA ILE A 225 -2.52 -8.25 13.65
C ILE A 225 -2.34 -9.67 14.17
N SER A 226 -3.40 -10.25 14.69
CA SER A 226 -3.37 -11.61 15.27
C SER A 226 -3.17 -12.71 14.22
N ALA A 227 -2.67 -13.86 14.63
CA ALA A 227 -2.55 -15.05 13.77
C ALA A 227 -3.88 -15.41 13.09
N GLN A 228 -5.01 -15.31 13.79
CA GLN A 228 -6.33 -15.58 13.24
C GLN A 228 -6.68 -14.62 12.09
N GLN A 229 -6.37 -13.32 12.24
CA GLN A 229 -6.58 -12.34 11.18
C GLN A 229 -5.67 -12.60 9.99
N ILE A 230 -4.40 -12.95 10.22
CA ILE A 230 -3.45 -13.32 9.16
C ILE A 230 -3.96 -14.56 8.40
N GLU A 231 -4.41 -15.59 9.11
CA GLU A 231 -4.96 -16.81 8.48
C GLU A 231 -6.19 -16.52 7.61
N LYS A 232 -7.09 -15.65 8.07
CA LYS A 232 -8.25 -15.21 7.28
C LYS A 232 -7.82 -14.54 5.98
N LEU A 233 -6.81 -13.65 6.04
CA LEU A 233 -6.30 -12.93 4.88
C LEU A 233 -5.54 -13.87 3.93
N LEU A 234 -4.72 -14.76 4.44
CA LEU A 234 -4.03 -15.79 3.64
C LEU A 234 -5.00 -16.71 2.91
N SER A 235 -6.12 -17.05 3.55
CA SER A 235 -7.15 -17.91 2.94
C SER A 235 -7.94 -17.18 1.85
N GLY A 236 -8.12 -15.86 1.98
CA GLY A 236 -8.76 -15.00 0.98
C GLY A 236 -7.84 -14.57 -0.16
N ALA A 237 -6.53 -14.63 0.06
CA ALA A 237 -5.52 -14.20 -0.89
C ALA A 237 -5.16 -15.33 -1.87
N LYS A 238 -6.10 -15.73 -2.75
CA LYS A 238 -5.71 -16.54 -3.91
C LYS A 238 -4.83 -15.68 -4.82
N ALA A 239 -3.64 -16.18 -5.17
CA ALA A 239 -2.80 -15.55 -6.18
C ALA A 239 -3.59 -15.52 -7.51
N ASN A 240 -3.74 -14.32 -8.08
CA ASN A 240 -4.21 -14.16 -9.46
C ASN A 240 -3.10 -14.55 -10.42
#